data_e20dc5df4e6af02ab33d684b62ba8e6c
#
_entry.id   e20dc5df4e6af02ab33d684b62ba8e6c
#
_cell.length_a   1.000
_cell.length_b   1.000
_cell.length_c   1.000
_cell.angle_alpha   90.00
_cell.angle_beta   90.00
_cell.angle_gamma   90.00
#
_symmetry.space_group_name_H-M   'P 1'
#
loop_
_entity.id
_entity.type
_entity.pdbx_description
1 polymer ?
#
loop_
_entity_poly.entity_id
_entity_poly.type
_entity_poly.pdbx_seq_one_letter_code
_entity_poly.pdbx_strand_id
1 'polypeptide(L)'
;MHYTFKPNGVCSKQIDFDIIGDIITNISFMGGCNGNLKAISKLCNGMTVSEIEKKLLGNDCNGKGTSCADQFAIAVREAYNVNR
;
A
#
# COMPACT_ATOMS: atom_id res chain seq x y z
N MET A 1 -5.89 7.45 11.96
CA MET A 1 -6.07 6.03 12.34
C MET A 1 -4.93 5.20 11.74
N HIS A 2 -4.35 4.33 12.53
CA HIS A 2 -3.31 3.42 12.05
C HIS A 2 -3.95 2.14 11.51
N TYR A 3 -3.50 1.67 10.35
CA TYR A 3 -4.04 0.46 9.71
C TYR A 3 -2.92 -0.50 9.38
N THR A 4 -3.14 -1.77 9.67
CA THR A 4 -2.20 -2.86 9.37
C THR A 4 -2.87 -3.84 8.42
N PHE A 5 -2.19 -4.17 7.34
CA PHE A 5 -2.70 -5.06 6.29
C PHE A 5 -1.70 -6.18 6.02
N LYS A 6 -2.20 -7.41 5.86
CA LYS A 6 -1.36 -8.56 5.51
C LYS A 6 -1.58 -8.90 4.04
N PRO A 7 -0.61 -8.57 3.16
CA PRO A 7 -0.76 -8.84 1.73
C PRO A 7 -0.66 -10.32 1.40
N ASN A 8 -1.25 -10.69 0.26
CA ASN A 8 -1.24 -12.06 -0.25
C ASN A 8 -0.44 -12.15 -1.55
N GLY A 9 0.32 -13.24 -1.69
CA GLY A 9 1.01 -13.55 -2.95
C GLY A 9 2.18 -12.66 -3.28
N VAL A 10 2.75 -11.97 -2.28
CA VAL A 10 3.87 -11.04 -2.48
C VAL A 10 4.92 -11.22 -1.40
N CYS A 11 6.09 -10.59 -1.59
CA CYS A 11 7.24 -10.73 -0.70
C CYS A 11 7.05 -10.08 0.67
N SER A 12 6.38 -8.93 0.73
CA SER A 12 6.17 -8.25 1.99
C SER A 12 5.18 -9.01 2.86
N LYS A 13 5.44 -8.97 4.17
CA LYS A 13 4.63 -9.71 5.15
C LYS A 13 3.55 -8.85 5.78
N GLN A 14 3.76 -7.54 5.79
CA GLN A 14 2.87 -6.62 6.45
C GLN A 14 3.03 -5.22 5.87
N ILE A 15 1.92 -4.52 5.74
CA ILE A 15 1.90 -3.13 5.28
C ILE A 15 1.21 -2.32 6.37
N ASP A 16 1.87 -1.27 6.85
CA ASP A 16 1.34 -0.36 7.87
C ASP A 16 1.30 1.05 7.33
N PHE A 17 0.27 1.78 7.70
CA PHE A 17 0.16 3.20 7.34
C PHE A 17 -0.86 3.88 8.23
N ASP A 18 -0.85 5.22 8.23
CA ASP A 18 -1.87 6.02 8.87
C ASP A 18 -2.80 6.56 7.81
N ILE A 19 -4.09 6.67 8.14
CA ILE A 19 -5.08 7.26 7.26
C ILE A 19 -5.87 8.32 8.04
N ILE A 20 -5.99 9.51 7.41
CA ILE A 20 -6.79 10.62 7.95
C ILE A 20 -7.69 11.08 6.82
N GLY A 21 -8.99 10.83 6.95
CA GLY A 21 -9.92 11.00 5.84
C GLY A 21 -9.54 10.05 4.70
N ASP A 22 -9.00 10.57 3.62
CA ASP A 22 -8.49 9.78 2.49
C ASP A 22 -6.99 9.97 2.27
N ILE A 23 -6.29 10.66 3.19
CA ILE A 23 -4.86 10.95 3.07
C ILE A 23 -4.05 9.85 3.78
N ILE A 24 -3.07 9.30 3.08
CA ILE A 24 -2.23 8.21 3.57
C ILE A 24 -0.84 8.73 3.94
N THR A 25 -0.38 8.40 5.15
CA THR A 25 0.94 8.82 5.65
C THR A 25 1.59 7.70 6.45
N ASN A 26 2.86 7.88 6.83
CA ASN A 26 3.62 6.97 7.67
C ASN A 26 3.59 5.53 7.16
N ILE A 27 3.84 5.35 5.86
CA ILE A 27 3.77 4.06 5.19
C ILE A 27 5.01 3.24 5.53
N SER A 28 4.81 1.97 5.87
CA SER A 28 5.89 1.04 6.19
C SER A 28 5.57 -0.35 5.66
N PHE A 29 6.55 -0.99 5.05
CA PHE A 29 6.44 -2.38 4.59
C PHE A 29 7.38 -3.25 5.40
N MET A 30 6.91 -4.39 5.87
CA MET A 30 7.73 -5.38 6.56
C MET A 30 8.08 -6.51 5.59
N GLY A 31 9.37 -6.73 5.35
CA GLY A 31 9.85 -7.72 4.40
C GLY A 31 9.77 -7.22 2.95
N GLY A 32 10.16 -8.08 2.00
CA GLY A 32 10.10 -7.77 0.58
C GLY A 32 11.30 -6.98 0.07
N CYS A 33 11.13 -6.33 -1.08
CA CYS A 33 12.18 -5.58 -1.78
C CYS A 33 12.43 -4.24 -1.11
N ASN A 34 13.37 -4.21 -0.21
CA ASN A 34 13.60 -3.08 0.71
C ASN A 34 13.73 -1.72 0.01
N GLY A 35 14.55 -1.63 -1.02
CA GLY A 35 14.77 -0.38 -1.74
C GLY A 35 13.52 0.13 -2.46
N ASN A 36 12.84 -0.76 -3.19
CA ASN A 36 11.63 -0.41 -3.93
C ASN A 36 10.48 -0.03 -3.00
N LEU A 37 10.32 -0.75 -1.89
CA LEU A 37 9.24 -0.48 -0.94
C LEU A 37 9.48 0.82 -0.19
N LYS A 38 10.73 1.17 0.10
CA LYS A 38 11.05 2.47 0.68
C LYS A 38 10.72 3.60 -0.28
N ALA A 39 11.00 3.41 -1.58
CA ALA A 39 10.68 4.41 -2.61
C ALA A 39 9.17 4.62 -2.69
N ILE A 40 8.39 3.54 -2.72
CA ILE A 40 6.94 3.61 -2.74
C ILE A 40 6.42 4.34 -1.50
N SER A 41 6.95 4.03 -0.33
CA SER A 41 6.57 4.69 0.92
C SER A 41 6.78 6.20 0.88
N LYS A 42 7.91 6.63 0.32
CA LYS A 42 8.22 8.05 0.20
C LYS A 42 7.35 8.75 -0.83
N LEU A 43 7.15 8.12 -1.99
CA LEU A 43 6.37 8.71 -3.08
C LEU A 43 4.89 8.82 -2.73
N CYS A 44 4.36 7.85 -2.02
CA CYS A 44 2.93 7.81 -1.69
C CYS A 44 2.57 8.56 -0.42
N ASN A 45 3.56 9.01 0.35
CA ASN A 45 3.29 9.74 1.59
C ASN A 45 2.53 11.03 1.27
N GLY A 46 1.37 11.19 1.89
CA GLY A 46 0.51 12.36 1.65
C GLY A 46 -0.44 12.23 0.47
N MET A 47 -0.41 11.11 -0.24
CA MET A 47 -1.36 10.89 -1.34
C MET A 47 -2.73 10.46 -0.83
N THR A 48 -3.75 10.72 -1.66
CA THR A 48 -5.09 10.22 -1.38
C THR A 48 -5.21 8.75 -1.78
N VAL A 49 -6.21 8.06 -1.24
CA VAL A 49 -6.53 6.69 -1.61
C VAL A 49 -6.71 6.55 -3.13
N SER A 50 -7.47 7.47 -3.73
CA SER A 50 -7.73 7.46 -5.18
C SER A 50 -6.45 7.61 -6.00
N GLU A 51 -5.55 8.47 -5.59
CA GLU A 51 -4.27 8.67 -6.28
C GLU A 51 -3.40 7.41 -6.22
N ILE A 52 -3.34 6.77 -5.07
CA ILE A 52 -2.58 5.53 -4.89
C ILE A 52 -3.15 4.42 -5.76
N GLU A 53 -4.47 4.24 -5.75
CA GLU A 53 -5.13 3.24 -6.59
C GLU A 53 -4.85 3.48 -8.08
N LYS A 54 -4.96 4.71 -8.51
CA LYS A 54 -4.76 5.05 -9.92
C LYS A 54 -3.36 4.70 -10.42
N LYS A 55 -2.36 4.86 -9.54
CA LYS A 55 -0.96 4.63 -9.90
C LYS A 55 -0.51 3.19 -9.72
N LEU A 56 -1.02 2.50 -8.72
CA LEU A 56 -0.46 1.22 -8.27
C LEU A 56 -1.38 0.02 -8.43
N LEU A 57 -2.69 0.22 -8.48
CA LEU A 57 -3.62 -0.92 -8.56
C LEU A 57 -3.43 -1.65 -9.88
N GLY A 58 -3.32 -2.97 -9.79
CA GLY A 58 -3.10 -3.82 -10.96
C GLY A 58 -1.64 -3.94 -11.37
N ASN A 59 -0.72 -3.31 -10.65
CA ASN A 59 0.71 -3.44 -10.94
C ASN A 59 1.18 -4.86 -10.63
N ASP A 60 1.68 -5.55 -11.64
CA ASP A 60 2.07 -6.96 -11.54
C ASP A 60 3.57 -7.11 -11.33
N CYS A 61 3.95 -8.11 -10.53
CA CYS A 61 5.36 -8.42 -10.26
C CYS A 61 5.68 -9.80 -10.83
N ASN A 62 6.42 -9.84 -11.95
CA ASN A 62 6.89 -11.08 -12.58
C ASN A 62 5.79 -12.12 -12.87
N GLY A 63 4.64 -11.67 -13.33
CA GLY A 63 3.55 -12.56 -13.73
C GLY A 63 2.78 -13.20 -12.60
N LYS A 64 2.93 -12.69 -11.36
CA LYS A 64 2.20 -13.21 -10.20
C LYS A 64 0.74 -12.77 -10.14
N GLY A 65 0.33 -11.86 -11.01
CA GLY A 65 -1.00 -11.26 -10.98
C GLY A 65 -1.16 -10.16 -9.94
N THR A 66 -0.14 -9.90 -9.13
CA THR A 66 -0.16 -8.86 -8.09
C THR A 66 1.27 -8.45 -7.74
N SER A 67 1.41 -7.46 -6.92
CA SER A 67 2.71 -6.98 -6.40
C SER A 67 2.49 -6.34 -5.03
N CYS A 68 3.59 -6.02 -4.34
CA CYS A 68 3.49 -5.27 -3.08
C CYS A 68 2.79 -3.92 -3.30
N ALA A 69 3.05 -3.27 -4.43
CA ALA A 69 2.40 -2.01 -4.78
C ALA A 69 0.90 -2.19 -4.99
N ASP A 70 0.50 -3.23 -5.73
CA ASP A 70 -0.90 -3.55 -5.96
C ASP A 70 -1.61 -3.86 -4.63
N GLN A 71 -0.98 -4.68 -3.78
CA GLN A 71 -1.53 -5.02 -2.47
C GLN A 71 -1.66 -3.78 -1.58
N PHE A 72 -0.73 -2.84 -1.68
CA PHE A 72 -0.81 -1.58 -0.94
C PHE A 72 -2.03 -0.75 -1.41
N ALA A 73 -2.28 -0.70 -2.71
CA ALA A 73 -3.45 -0.01 -3.24
C ALA A 73 -4.75 -0.63 -2.72
N ILE A 74 -4.81 -1.96 -2.65
CA ILE A 74 -5.95 -2.68 -2.08
C ILE A 74 -6.10 -2.32 -0.60
N ALA A 75 -4.99 -2.29 0.13
CA ALA A 75 -4.99 -1.99 1.57
C ALA A 75 -5.53 -0.60 1.88
N VAL A 76 -5.12 0.41 1.12
CA VAL A 76 -5.57 1.78 1.39
C VAL A 76 -7.07 1.94 1.10
N ARG A 77 -7.60 1.26 0.09
CA ARG A 77 -9.03 1.26 -0.18
C ARG A 77 -9.80 0.57 0.94
N GLU A 78 -9.32 -0.56 1.41
CA GLU A 78 -9.94 -1.28 2.52
C GLU A 78 -9.98 -0.42 3.77
N ALA A 79 -8.87 0.23 4.11
CA ALA A 79 -8.79 1.12 5.26
C ALA A 79 -9.76 2.30 5.14
N TYR A 80 -9.87 2.88 3.95
CA TYR A 80 -10.80 3.97 3.69
C TYR A 80 -12.25 3.54 3.93
N ASN A 81 -12.61 2.36 3.43
CA ASN A 81 -13.97 1.83 3.59
C ASN A 81 -14.32 1.55 5.04
N VAL A 82 -13.35 1.07 5.82
CA VAL A 82 -13.54 0.81 7.26
C VAL A 82 -13.63 2.10 8.06
N ASN A 83 -12.83 3.10 7.69
CA ASN A 83 -12.65 4.32 8.48
C ASN A 83 -13.66 5.44 8.18
N ARG A 84 -14.41 5.36 7.11
CA ARG A 84 -15.34 6.42 6.72
C ARG A 84 -16.70 6.32 7.45
#